data_96d8856bfc804bdd113babc88bb083f5
#
_entry.id   96d8856bfc804bdd113babc88bb083f5
#
_cell.length_a   1.000
_cell.length_b   1.000
_cell.length_c   1.000
_cell.angle_alpha   90.00
_cell.angle_beta   90.00
_cell.angle_gamma   90.00
#
_symmetry.space_group_name_H-M   'P 1'
#
loop_
_entity.id
_entity.type
_entity.pdbx_description
1 polymer ?
#
loop_
_entity_poly.entity_id
_entity_poly.type
_entity_poly.pdbx_seq_one_letter_code
_entity_poly.pdbx_strand_id
1 'polypeptide(L)'
;MCRILRRASRRGSALTHRRSTTGTRRQGNRPRLKHHQRDWCIERGVRTIRWTFDPLVARNAYFNIQRLGAAPTEYNPDFYGSMADGINAGDASDRMLVSWDLDVDGSPSSAVAVNDTFKVLQPTEDGTPRMLPIPPDCIDIAVGIPRDIEHLRTVDRASAFAWRHALREYLEPLIASKEWQSTGFDPSGYYTFTKICETTGEEQVHAH
;
A
#
# COMPACT_ATOMS: atom_id res chain seq x y z
N MET A 1 10.08 -5.71 6.89
CA MET A 1 10.18 -5.52 8.35
C MET A 1 8.76 -5.41 8.89
N CYS A 2 8.32 -6.27 9.79
CA CYS A 2 6.95 -6.26 10.29
C CYS A 2 6.93 -5.70 11.72
N ARG A 3 6.19 -4.63 11.95
CA ARG A 3 5.96 -4.07 13.30
C ARG A 3 4.57 -4.46 13.76
N ILE A 4 4.47 -5.08 14.93
CA ILE A 4 3.20 -5.35 15.60
C ILE A 4 3.02 -4.25 16.64
N LEU A 5 1.99 -3.42 16.47
CA LEU A 5 1.61 -2.41 17.44
C LEU A 5 0.34 -2.88 18.17
N ARG A 6 0.43 -3.01 19.47
CA ARG A 6 -0.74 -3.18 20.34
C ARG A 6 -1.42 -1.83 20.53
N ARG A 7 -2.67 -1.70 20.19
CA ARG A 7 -3.53 -0.69 20.76
C ARG A 7 -4.20 -1.32 21.97
N ALA A 8 -3.52 -1.30 23.09
CA ALA A 8 -4.14 -1.55 24.37
C ALA A 8 -4.81 -0.25 24.80
N SER A 9 -6.06 -0.31 25.21
CA SER A 9 -6.61 0.73 26.05
C SER A 9 -5.66 0.89 27.24
N ARG A 10 -4.92 1.98 27.23
CA ARG A 10 -4.12 2.54 28.34
C ARG A 10 -2.99 1.73 28.98
N ARG A 11 -2.31 0.74 28.35
CA ARG A 11 -0.98 0.32 28.87
C ARG A 11 -0.18 -0.48 27.84
N GLY A 12 0.95 0.05 27.42
CA GLY A 12 2.12 -0.68 26.92
C GLY A 12 2.12 -1.02 25.43
N SER A 13 3.01 -0.35 24.70
CA SER A 13 3.42 -0.74 23.34
C SER A 13 4.48 -1.82 23.42
N ALA A 14 4.26 -2.98 22.83
CA ALA A 14 5.31 -3.96 22.63
C ALA A 14 5.78 -3.92 21.16
N LEU A 15 7.06 -3.60 20.97
CA LEU A 15 7.75 -3.67 19.68
C LEU A 15 8.45 -5.02 19.56
N THR A 16 8.04 -5.85 18.63
CA THR A 16 8.79 -7.09 18.34
C THR A 16 9.51 -6.94 16.99
N HIS A 17 10.84 -6.95 17.06
CA HIS A 17 11.73 -6.93 15.90
C HIS A 17 12.07 -8.38 15.55
N ARG A 18 11.66 -8.85 14.39
CA ARG A 18 12.13 -10.11 13.84
C ARG A 18 12.96 -9.87 12.59
N ARG A 19 14.26 -10.14 12.67
CA ARG A 19 15.13 -10.20 11.50
C ARG A 19 14.73 -11.41 10.65
N SER A 20 14.45 -11.19 9.38
CA SER A 20 14.33 -12.26 8.40
C SER A 20 15.70 -12.52 7.82
N THR A 21 16.24 -13.70 8.11
CA THR A 21 17.42 -14.23 7.45
C THR A 21 17.10 -14.61 6.02
N THR A 22 17.94 -14.17 5.11
CA THR A 22 17.99 -14.50 3.68
C THR A 22 18.06 -16.01 3.49
N GLY A 23 17.19 -16.57 2.64
CA GLY A 23 17.35 -17.94 2.17
C GLY A 23 16.08 -18.60 1.68
N THR A 24 16.04 -18.88 0.38
CA THR A 24 15.28 -19.90 -0.33
C THR A 24 13.77 -19.67 -0.55
N ARG A 25 13.40 -19.61 -1.83
CA ARG A 25 12.06 -19.73 -2.43
C ARG A 25 11.07 -20.57 -1.60
N ARG A 26 10.25 -19.90 -0.80
CA ARG A 26 9.04 -20.48 -0.18
C ARG A 26 7.86 -19.53 -0.41
N GLN A 27 7.45 -19.37 -1.67
CA GLN A 27 6.26 -18.56 -2.01
C GLN A 27 4.94 -19.17 -1.48
N GLY A 28 4.89 -20.46 -1.17
CA GLY A 28 3.67 -21.14 -0.75
C GLY A 28 3.24 -20.92 0.73
N ASN A 29 4.08 -20.36 1.60
CA ASN A 29 3.84 -20.35 3.05
C ASN A 29 3.47 -18.97 3.63
N ARG A 30 3.55 -17.89 2.83
CA ARG A 30 3.28 -16.53 3.31
C ARG A 30 1.84 -16.32 3.82
N PRO A 31 0.78 -16.76 3.13
CA PRO A 31 -0.58 -16.62 3.64
C PRO A 31 -0.79 -17.36 4.95
N ARG A 32 -0.35 -18.61 5.04
CA ARG A 32 -0.47 -19.43 6.28
C ARG A 32 0.22 -18.79 7.47
N LEU A 33 1.42 -18.23 7.27
CA LEU A 33 2.14 -17.53 8.33
C LEU A 33 1.39 -16.28 8.81
N LYS A 34 0.76 -15.54 7.90
CA LYS A 34 -0.02 -14.35 8.24
C LYS A 34 -1.32 -14.71 8.96
N HIS A 35 -2.02 -15.75 8.54
CA HIS A 35 -3.20 -16.25 9.26
C HIS A 35 -2.84 -16.75 10.65
N HIS A 36 -1.78 -17.53 10.79
CA HIS A 36 -1.28 -17.95 12.12
C HIS A 36 -0.91 -16.73 13.00
N GLN A 37 -0.28 -15.70 12.41
CA GLN A 37 0.02 -14.45 13.12
C GLN A 37 -1.26 -13.74 13.57
N ARG A 38 -2.31 -13.72 12.73
CA ARG A 38 -3.63 -13.17 13.05
C ARG A 38 -4.21 -13.87 14.27
N ASP A 39 -4.33 -15.20 14.22
CA ASP A 39 -4.92 -16.01 15.28
C ASP A 39 -4.17 -15.79 16.61
N TRP A 40 -2.84 -15.86 16.58
CA TRP A 40 -1.99 -15.59 17.75
C TRP A 40 -2.20 -14.18 18.32
N CYS A 41 -2.41 -13.17 17.49
CA CYS A 41 -2.66 -11.80 17.91
C CYS A 41 -4.05 -11.65 18.54
N ILE A 42 -5.09 -12.23 17.93
CA ILE A 42 -6.46 -12.18 18.42
C ILE A 42 -6.57 -12.83 19.81
N GLU A 43 -5.98 -14.03 20.00
CA GLU A 43 -5.92 -14.71 21.31
C GLU A 43 -5.32 -13.84 22.42
N ARG A 44 -4.48 -12.85 22.05
CA ARG A 44 -3.82 -11.93 22.99
C ARG A 44 -4.43 -10.54 23.04
N GLY A 45 -5.62 -10.37 22.50
CA GLY A 45 -6.37 -9.10 22.49
C GLY A 45 -5.73 -8.04 21.60
N VAL A 46 -4.86 -8.43 20.63
CA VAL A 46 -4.33 -7.52 19.61
C VAL A 46 -5.30 -7.51 18.44
N ARG A 47 -5.83 -6.33 18.11
CA ARG A 47 -6.83 -6.15 17.06
C ARG A 47 -6.27 -5.59 15.76
N THR A 48 -5.05 -5.09 15.78
CA THR A 48 -4.46 -4.44 14.61
C THR A 48 -2.99 -4.80 14.48
N ILE A 49 -2.56 -5.14 13.25
CA ILE A 49 -1.15 -5.34 12.90
C ILE A 49 -0.74 -4.29 11.88
N ARG A 50 0.40 -3.63 12.11
CA ARG A 50 0.95 -2.64 11.18
C ARG A 50 2.35 -3.06 10.73
N TRP A 51 2.67 -2.83 9.46
CA TRP A 51 4.02 -3.07 8.91
C TRP A 51 4.22 -2.24 7.65
N THR A 52 5.48 -2.13 7.22
CA THR A 52 5.82 -1.42 6.00
C THR A 52 6.28 -2.37 4.90
N PHE A 53 6.06 -1.96 3.66
CA PHE A 53 6.58 -2.65 2.48
C PHE A 53 6.99 -1.62 1.39
N ASP A 54 7.77 -2.05 0.39
CA ASP A 54 8.10 -1.24 -0.77
C ASP A 54 6.91 -1.20 -1.74
N PRO A 55 6.28 -0.02 -1.96
CA PRO A 55 5.06 0.09 -2.77
C PRO A 55 5.28 -0.18 -4.27
N LEU A 56 6.50 -0.15 -4.77
CA LEU A 56 6.82 -0.51 -6.17
C LEU A 56 6.85 -2.03 -6.41
N VAL A 57 6.86 -2.85 -5.37
CA VAL A 57 6.92 -4.31 -5.51
C VAL A 57 5.50 -4.87 -5.62
N ALA A 58 5.03 -5.10 -6.84
CA ALA A 58 3.65 -5.52 -7.17
C ALA A 58 3.15 -6.72 -6.35
N ARG A 59 3.97 -7.76 -6.20
CA ARG A 59 3.60 -8.95 -5.41
C ARG A 59 3.38 -8.64 -3.92
N ASN A 60 4.07 -7.62 -3.37
CA ASN A 60 3.87 -7.20 -1.99
C ASN A 60 2.60 -6.36 -1.85
N ALA A 61 2.36 -5.44 -2.79
CA ALA A 61 1.14 -4.65 -2.84
C ALA A 61 -0.09 -5.54 -2.95
N TYR A 62 -0.12 -6.45 -3.93
CA TYR A 62 -1.20 -7.41 -4.11
C TYR A 62 -1.44 -8.25 -2.85
N PHE A 63 -0.39 -8.79 -2.26
CA PHE A 63 -0.52 -9.63 -1.07
C PHE A 63 -1.06 -8.85 0.13
N ASN A 64 -0.51 -7.66 0.41
CA ASN A 64 -0.86 -6.89 1.59
C ASN A 64 -2.25 -6.25 1.48
N ILE A 65 -2.55 -5.65 0.34
CA ILE A 65 -3.79 -4.90 0.15
C ILE A 65 -4.91 -5.82 -0.33
N GLN A 66 -4.70 -6.55 -1.44
CA GLN A 66 -5.77 -7.33 -2.07
C GLN A 66 -6.04 -8.66 -1.35
N ARG A 67 -5.00 -9.34 -0.84
CA ARG A 67 -5.19 -10.67 -0.22
C ARG A 67 -5.40 -10.62 1.29
N LEU A 68 -4.82 -9.67 1.98
CA LEU A 68 -4.98 -9.52 3.44
C LEU A 68 -6.00 -8.44 3.82
N GLY A 69 -6.39 -7.55 2.90
CA GLY A 69 -7.27 -6.42 3.19
C GLY A 69 -6.61 -5.36 4.09
N ALA A 70 -5.27 -5.27 4.09
CA ALA A 70 -4.59 -4.25 4.88
C ALA A 70 -4.69 -2.89 4.20
N ALA A 71 -5.18 -1.88 4.91
CA ALA A 71 -5.34 -0.53 4.39
C ALA A 71 -4.03 0.26 4.43
N PRO A 72 -3.65 0.97 3.35
CA PRO A 72 -2.58 1.96 3.38
C PRO A 72 -2.92 3.09 4.38
N THR A 73 -1.96 3.47 5.23
CA THR A 73 -2.17 4.52 6.24
C THR A 73 -1.15 5.64 6.18
N GLU A 74 0.06 5.36 5.72
CA GLU A 74 1.12 6.37 5.59
C GLU A 74 2.04 5.99 4.43
N TYR A 75 2.51 7.02 3.70
CA TYR A 75 3.61 6.89 2.77
C TYR A 75 4.85 7.54 3.39
N ASN A 76 5.94 6.82 3.47
CA ASN A 76 7.15 7.29 4.13
C ASN A 76 8.28 7.35 3.09
N PRO A 77 8.57 8.54 2.54
CA PRO A 77 9.70 8.73 1.65
C PRO A 77 11.02 8.45 2.39
N ASP A 78 11.95 7.84 1.68
CA ASP A 78 13.33 7.57 2.16
C ASP A 78 13.42 7.04 3.60
N PHE A 79 12.59 6.08 3.93
CA PHE A 79 12.32 5.56 5.28
C PHE A 79 13.57 5.16 6.08
N TYR A 80 14.62 4.71 5.41
CA TYR A 80 15.89 4.32 6.05
C TYR A 80 16.96 5.42 5.97
N GLY A 81 16.62 6.57 5.36
CA GLY A 81 17.58 7.65 5.09
C GLY A 81 18.63 7.25 4.05
N SER A 82 19.61 8.09 3.86
CA SER A 82 20.78 7.79 3.01
C SER A 82 21.69 6.76 3.71
N MET A 83 21.27 5.49 3.73
CA MET A 83 22.19 4.44 4.13
C MET A 83 23.26 4.28 3.05
N ALA A 84 24.48 4.66 3.41
CA ALA A 84 25.68 4.47 2.59
C ALA A 84 26.06 2.98 2.42
N ASP A 85 25.17 2.07 2.76
CA ASP A 85 25.37 0.63 2.60
C ASP A 85 25.12 0.23 1.17
N GLY A 86 26.17 -0.26 0.50
CA GLY A 86 26.24 -0.60 -0.92
C GLY A 86 25.20 -1.62 -1.45
N ILE A 87 24.17 -1.97 -0.66
CA ILE A 87 23.11 -2.91 -1.06
C ILE A 87 21.93 -2.18 -1.73
N ASN A 88 21.67 -0.92 -1.42
CA ASN A 88 20.59 -0.14 -2.06
C ASN A 88 21.11 0.91 -3.07
N ALA A 89 22.41 1.06 -3.23
CA ALA A 89 23.12 1.79 -4.30
C ALA A 89 22.34 3.00 -4.89
N GLY A 90 21.77 3.87 -4.01
CA GLY A 90 21.15 5.13 -4.42
C GLY A 90 19.66 5.08 -4.78
N ASP A 91 18.95 3.96 -4.64
CA ASP A 91 17.48 3.94 -4.72
C ASP A 91 16.89 4.35 -3.36
N ALA A 92 16.03 5.38 -3.37
CA ALA A 92 15.34 5.84 -2.17
C ALA A 92 14.51 4.70 -1.55
N SER A 93 14.54 4.60 -0.22
CA SER A 93 13.94 3.50 0.52
C SER A 93 12.48 3.76 0.91
N ASP A 94 11.65 4.25 -0.02
CA ASP A 94 10.24 4.55 0.27
C ASP A 94 9.50 3.33 0.79
N ARG A 95 8.67 3.57 1.81
CA ARG A 95 7.86 2.54 2.44
C ARG A 95 6.42 3.00 2.61
N MET A 96 5.50 2.12 2.22
CA MET A 96 4.10 2.26 2.56
C MET A 96 3.82 1.53 3.87
N LEU A 97 3.28 2.23 4.86
CA LEU A 97 2.76 1.65 6.09
C LEU A 97 1.32 1.19 5.85
N VAL A 98 1.04 -0.04 6.21
CA VAL A 98 -0.33 -0.60 6.17
C VAL A 98 -0.79 -1.01 7.55
N SER A 99 -2.10 -0.92 7.75
CA SER A 99 -2.80 -1.35 8.96
C SER A 99 -3.78 -2.47 8.61
N TRP A 100 -3.64 -3.61 9.25
CA TRP A 100 -4.53 -4.74 9.10
C TRP A 100 -5.41 -4.87 10.33
N ASP A 101 -6.70 -4.61 10.16
CA ASP A 101 -7.71 -4.86 11.18
C ASP A 101 -8.01 -6.37 11.22
N LEU A 102 -7.87 -6.98 12.38
CA LEU A 102 -8.03 -8.41 12.57
C LEU A 102 -9.47 -8.80 12.93
N ASP A 103 -10.30 -7.85 13.29
CA ASP A 103 -11.72 -8.06 13.60
C ASP A 103 -12.58 -8.11 12.33
N VAL A 104 -12.11 -7.48 11.27
CA VAL A 104 -12.75 -7.55 9.96
C VAL A 104 -12.26 -8.82 9.26
N ASP A 105 -13.17 -9.73 8.93
CA ASP A 105 -12.83 -10.82 8.03
C ASP A 105 -12.39 -10.20 6.70
N GLY A 106 -11.11 -10.41 6.38
CA GLY A 106 -10.44 -9.76 5.24
C GLY A 106 -10.98 -10.22 3.90
N SER A 107 -12.26 -9.98 3.66
CA SER A 107 -12.76 -9.91 2.30
C SER A 107 -12.10 -8.69 1.68
N PRO A 108 -11.35 -8.84 0.59
CA PRO A 108 -10.82 -7.70 -0.12
C PRO A 108 -12.00 -6.76 -0.39
N SER A 109 -11.84 -5.49 -0.03
CA SER A 109 -12.73 -4.43 -0.49
C SER A 109 -12.98 -4.68 -1.97
N SER A 110 -14.21 -4.52 -2.42
CA SER A 110 -14.55 -4.64 -3.84
C SER A 110 -13.69 -3.62 -4.60
N ALA A 111 -12.53 -4.06 -5.07
CA ALA A 111 -11.63 -3.19 -5.80
C ALA A 111 -12.39 -2.67 -7.02
N VAL A 112 -12.42 -1.36 -7.18
CA VAL A 112 -12.98 -0.76 -8.41
C VAL A 112 -12.20 -1.33 -9.58
N ALA A 113 -12.91 -1.79 -10.60
CA ALA A 113 -12.25 -2.39 -11.76
C ALA A 113 -11.38 -1.33 -12.46
N VAL A 114 -10.11 -1.62 -12.65
CA VAL A 114 -9.12 -0.68 -13.24
C VAL A 114 -9.56 -0.18 -14.62
N ASN A 115 -10.36 -0.96 -15.35
CA ASN A 115 -10.88 -0.53 -16.65
C ASN A 115 -11.85 0.66 -16.56
N ASP A 116 -12.50 0.84 -15.42
CA ASP A 116 -13.48 1.90 -15.18
C ASP A 116 -12.85 3.11 -14.46
N THR A 117 -11.53 3.08 -14.22
CA THR A 117 -10.80 4.15 -13.52
C THR A 117 -9.98 5.01 -14.47
N PHE A 118 -9.76 6.28 -14.10
CA PHE A 118 -8.80 7.14 -14.79
C PHE A 118 -7.37 6.81 -14.32
N LYS A 119 -6.50 6.41 -15.24
CA LYS A 119 -5.11 6.03 -14.93
C LYS A 119 -4.22 7.27 -14.88
N VAL A 120 -3.95 7.76 -13.68
CA VAL A 120 -3.12 8.96 -13.46
C VAL A 120 -1.62 8.66 -13.57
N LEU A 121 -1.20 7.43 -13.30
CA LEU A 121 0.16 6.94 -13.52
C LEU A 121 0.10 5.61 -14.24
N GLN A 122 0.81 5.49 -15.36
CA GLN A 122 0.82 4.27 -16.17
C GLN A 122 2.15 4.11 -16.91
N PRO A 123 2.54 2.87 -17.27
CA PRO A 123 3.70 2.66 -18.12
C PRO A 123 3.42 3.16 -19.55
N THR A 124 4.44 3.75 -20.17
CA THR A 124 4.49 4.01 -21.61
C THR A 124 4.92 2.73 -22.36
N GLU A 125 4.98 2.78 -23.68
CA GLU A 125 5.43 1.63 -24.50
C GLU A 125 6.87 1.21 -24.21
N ASP A 126 7.74 2.19 -23.88
CA ASP A 126 9.14 1.97 -23.48
C ASP A 126 9.30 1.61 -22.00
N GLY A 127 8.21 1.51 -21.26
CA GLY A 127 8.20 1.11 -19.84
C GLY A 127 8.52 2.23 -18.85
N THR A 128 8.68 3.49 -19.31
CA THR A 128 8.85 4.64 -18.42
C THR A 128 7.51 5.11 -17.80
N PRO A 129 7.52 5.83 -16.68
CA PRO A 129 6.28 6.32 -16.06
C PRO A 129 5.70 7.50 -16.84
N ARG A 130 4.41 7.42 -17.19
CA ARG A 130 3.62 8.53 -17.71
C ARG A 130 2.69 9.05 -16.62
N MET A 131 2.87 10.31 -16.27
CA MET A 131 2.08 11.01 -15.25
C MET A 131 1.00 11.87 -15.93
N LEU A 132 -0.23 11.84 -15.43
CA LEU A 132 -1.36 12.63 -15.89
C LEU A 132 -2.02 13.32 -14.70
N PRO A 133 -2.42 14.60 -14.81
CA PRO A 133 -3.13 15.28 -13.72
C PRO A 133 -4.45 14.56 -13.40
N ILE A 134 -4.84 14.58 -12.13
CA ILE A 134 -6.14 14.04 -11.71
C ILE A 134 -7.22 15.01 -12.22
N PRO A 135 -8.18 14.56 -13.06
CA PRO A 135 -9.28 15.41 -13.50
C PRO A 135 -10.15 15.82 -12.30
N PRO A 136 -10.64 17.08 -12.26
CA PRO A 136 -11.42 17.58 -11.12
C PRO A 136 -12.67 16.75 -10.79
N ASP A 137 -13.34 16.26 -11.84
CA ASP A 137 -14.61 15.54 -11.74
C ASP A 137 -14.41 14.02 -11.65
N CYS A 138 -13.15 13.56 -11.51
CA CYS A 138 -12.85 12.15 -11.44
C CYS A 138 -13.17 11.60 -10.06
N ILE A 139 -13.92 10.50 -10.03
CA ILE A 139 -14.31 9.81 -8.80
C ILE A 139 -13.37 8.66 -8.51
N ASP A 140 -12.97 7.92 -9.53
CA ASP A 140 -12.13 6.72 -9.42
C ASP A 140 -10.85 6.87 -10.21
N ILE A 141 -9.72 6.67 -9.55
CA ILE A 141 -8.39 6.76 -10.17
C ILE A 141 -7.56 5.50 -9.93
N ALA A 142 -6.63 5.27 -10.85
CA ALA A 142 -5.66 4.19 -10.74
C ALA A 142 -4.23 4.72 -10.87
N VAL A 143 -3.37 4.30 -9.95
CA VAL A 143 -1.95 4.65 -9.88
C VAL A 143 -1.13 3.40 -10.20
N GLY A 144 -0.52 3.36 -11.38
CA GLY A 144 0.23 2.20 -11.87
C GLY A 144 1.63 2.10 -11.29
N ILE A 145 2.16 0.88 -11.32
CA ILE A 145 3.56 0.58 -11.01
C ILE A 145 4.16 -0.31 -12.11
N PRO A 146 5.50 -0.36 -12.24
CA PRO A 146 6.13 -1.23 -13.23
C PRO A 146 5.88 -2.70 -12.89
N ARG A 147 5.80 -3.54 -13.91
CA ARG A 147 5.55 -4.99 -13.74
C ARG A 147 6.60 -5.68 -12.85
N ASP A 148 7.87 -5.32 -13.04
CA ASP A 148 9.00 -5.90 -12.33
C ASP A 148 10.03 -4.83 -12.00
N ILE A 149 9.82 -4.12 -10.90
CA ILE A 149 10.75 -3.10 -10.43
C ILE A 149 12.10 -3.70 -10.03
N GLU A 150 12.14 -4.96 -9.59
CA GLU A 150 13.39 -5.57 -9.15
C GLU A 150 14.30 -5.85 -10.33
N HIS A 151 13.73 -6.32 -11.44
CA HIS A 151 14.47 -6.44 -12.70
C HIS A 151 14.90 -5.04 -13.21
N LEU A 152 13.98 -4.09 -13.23
CA LEU A 152 14.26 -2.72 -13.69
C LEU A 152 15.43 -2.08 -12.93
N ARG A 153 15.49 -2.28 -11.61
CA ARG A 153 16.63 -1.81 -10.77
C ARG A 153 17.99 -2.39 -11.19
N THR A 154 18.00 -3.53 -11.82
CA THR A 154 19.26 -4.17 -12.27
C THR A 154 19.68 -3.75 -13.66
N VAL A 155 18.71 -3.50 -14.56
CA VAL A 155 18.98 -3.23 -15.98
C VAL A 155 18.91 -1.74 -16.33
N ASP A 156 18.03 -0.97 -15.65
CA ASP A 156 17.84 0.46 -15.90
C ASP A 156 17.47 1.19 -14.60
N ARG A 157 18.50 1.63 -13.90
CA ARG A 157 18.34 2.37 -12.63
C ARG A 157 17.66 3.72 -12.81
N ALA A 158 17.88 4.39 -13.97
CA ALA A 158 17.27 5.69 -14.21
C ALA A 158 15.75 5.58 -14.30
N SER A 159 15.25 4.59 -15.06
CA SER A 159 13.82 4.29 -15.11
C SER A 159 13.26 3.83 -13.77
N ALA A 160 14.01 3.01 -13.01
CA ALA A 160 13.58 2.61 -11.67
C ALA A 160 13.43 3.81 -10.71
N PHE A 161 14.37 4.76 -10.79
CA PHE A 161 14.31 6.01 -10.03
C PHE A 161 13.14 6.90 -10.48
N ALA A 162 12.91 7.04 -11.79
CA ALA A 162 11.77 7.78 -12.33
C ALA A 162 10.43 7.20 -11.82
N TRP A 163 10.29 5.87 -11.81
CA TRP A 163 9.11 5.21 -11.24
C TRP A 163 8.94 5.49 -9.74
N ARG A 164 10.04 5.52 -8.96
CA ARG A 164 9.99 5.86 -7.54
C ARG A 164 9.45 7.26 -7.31
N HIS A 165 9.98 8.25 -8.05
CA HIS A 165 9.51 9.63 -7.97
C HIS A 165 8.06 9.77 -8.40
N ALA A 166 7.71 9.25 -9.57
CA ALA A 166 6.35 9.34 -10.08
C ALA A 166 5.33 8.70 -9.12
N LEU A 167 5.66 7.55 -8.53
CA LEU A 167 4.78 6.90 -7.57
C LEU A 167 4.61 7.71 -6.29
N ARG A 168 5.68 8.31 -5.76
CA ARG A 168 5.67 9.19 -4.58
C ARG A 168 4.73 10.36 -4.78
N GLU A 169 4.82 11.06 -5.92
CA GLU A 169 4.01 12.23 -6.26
C GLU A 169 2.50 11.97 -6.18
N TYR A 170 2.07 10.73 -6.38
CA TYR A 170 0.66 10.36 -6.25
C TYR A 170 0.32 9.72 -4.90
N LEU A 171 1.07 8.71 -4.47
CA LEU A 171 0.66 7.93 -3.30
C LEU A 171 0.79 8.70 -1.99
N GLU A 172 1.80 9.57 -1.85
CA GLU A 172 1.98 10.35 -0.63
C GLU A 172 0.77 11.28 -0.37
N PRO A 173 0.35 12.17 -1.30
CA PRO A 173 -0.81 13.02 -1.09
C PRO A 173 -2.14 12.24 -1.05
N LEU A 174 -2.33 11.21 -1.86
CA LEU A 174 -3.57 10.43 -1.87
C LEU A 174 -3.79 9.69 -0.54
N ILE A 175 -2.74 9.13 0.05
CA ILE A 175 -2.83 8.42 1.33
C ILE A 175 -2.97 9.40 2.50
N ALA A 176 -2.33 10.58 2.42
CA ALA A 176 -2.46 11.61 3.44
C ALA A 176 -3.80 12.36 3.38
N SER A 177 -4.44 12.39 2.22
CA SER A 177 -5.72 13.07 2.00
C SER A 177 -6.87 12.36 2.72
N LYS A 178 -7.84 13.17 3.17
CA LYS A 178 -9.15 12.67 3.63
C LYS A 178 -10.18 12.59 2.50
N GLU A 179 -9.83 13.09 1.31
CA GLU A 179 -10.72 13.10 0.16
C GLU A 179 -10.69 11.79 -0.63
N TRP A 180 -9.63 11.01 -0.48
CA TRP A 180 -9.44 9.78 -1.22
C TRP A 180 -9.33 8.57 -0.30
N GLN A 181 -10.00 7.50 -0.67
CA GLN A 181 -9.92 6.20 0.00
C GLN A 181 -9.28 5.18 -0.94
N SER A 182 -8.27 4.46 -0.44
CA SER A 182 -7.74 3.30 -1.15
C SER A 182 -8.77 2.18 -1.18
N THR A 183 -9.12 1.71 -2.38
CA THR A 183 -10.11 0.65 -2.60
C THR A 183 -9.47 -0.70 -2.90
N GLY A 184 -8.18 -0.75 -3.26
CA GLY A 184 -7.52 -2.02 -3.52
C GLY A 184 -6.22 -1.93 -4.30
N PHE A 185 -5.78 -3.09 -4.75
CA PHE A 185 -4.66 -3.25 -5.68
C PHE A 185 -5.00 -4.30 -6.74
N ASP A 186 -5.07 -3.87 -7.98
CA ASP A 186 -5.39 -4.73 -9.11
C ASP A 186 -4.18 -5.58 -9.54
N PRO A 187 -4.38 -6.86 -9.91
CA PRO A 187 -3.30 -7.75 -10.38
C PRO A 187 -2.53 -7.23 -11.59
N SER A 188 -3.11 -6.32 -12.39
CA SER A 188 -2.42 -5.66 -13.50
C SER A 188 -1.39 -4.62 -13.07
N GLY A 189 -1.26 -4.36 -11.75
CA GLY A 189 -0.23 -3.49 -11.19
C GLY A 189 -0.70 -2.07 -10.89
N TYR A 190 -1.95 -1.90 -10.44
CA TYR A 190 -2.52 -0.60 -10.12
C TYR A 190 -3.07 -0.54 -8.69
N TYR A 191 -2.72 0.50 -7.95
CA TYR A 191 -3.44 0.93 -6.77
C TYR A 191 -4.70 1.66 -7.22
N THR A 192 -5.84 1.38 -6.58
CA THR A 192 -7.11 2.04 -6.89
C THR A 192 -7.55 2.90 -5.72
N PHE A 193 -8.11 4.06 -6.04
CA PHE A 193 -8.63 5.03 -5.08
C PHE A 193 -9.97 5.56 -5.57
N THR A 194 -10.88 5.77 -4.61
CA THR A 194 -12.18 6.42 -4.84
C THR A 194 -12.25 7.71 -4.04
N LYS A 195 -12.78 8.76 -4.64
CA LYS A 195 -13.05 10.03 -3.97
C LYS A 195 -14.18 9.86 -2.97
N ILE A 196 -13.98 10.31 -1.74
CA ILE A 196 -15.00 10.28 -0.69
C ILE A 196 -15.95 11.45 -0.97
N CYS A 197 -17.18 11.15 -1.41
CA CYS A 197 -18.24 12.14 -1.49
C CYS A 197 -18.75 12.38 -0.05
N GLU A 198 -18.62 13.61 0.46
CA GLU A 198 -19.36 14.01 1.66
C GLU A 198 -20.85 13.94 1.32
N THR A 199 -21.54 12.96 1.89
CA THR A 199 -23.01 12.93 1.83
C THR A 199 -23.48 14.09 2.67
N THR A 200 -23.84 15.21 2.03
CA THR A 200 -24.53 16.32 2.67
C THR A 200 -25.86 15.74 3.17
N GLY A 201 -25.96 15.46 4.46
CA GLY A 201 -27.21 15.07 5.09
C GLY A 201 -28.17 16.25 5.02
N GLU A 202 -29.01 16.29 4.00
CA GLU A 202 -30.23 17.09 4.06
C GLU A 202 -31.16 16.41 5.08
N GLU A 203 -31.09 16.91 6.31
CA GLU A 203 -32.07 16.68 7.35
C GLU A 203 -33.41 17.28 6.84
N GLN A 204 -34.28 16.43 6.32
CA GLN A 204 -35.66 16.82 6.06
C GLN A 204 -36.33 17.10 7.40
N VAL A 205 -36.32 18.38 7.80
CA VAL A 205 -37.21 18.88 8.84
C VAL A 205 -38.65 18.82 8.29
N HIS A 206 -39.34 17.76 8.62
CA HIS A 206 -40.82 17.72 8.47
C HIS A 206 -41.41 18.61 9.55
N ALA A 207 -41.78 19.83 9.19
CA ALA A 207 -42.67 20.66 9.95
C ALA A 207 -44.07 20.04 9.94
N HIS A 208 -44.57 19.77 11.14
CA HIS A 208 -45.99 19.57 11.41
C HIS A 208 -46.53 20.85 12.06
#